data_d5f271d7f32faeda1b1da6d8e2d5338c
#
_entry.id   d5f271d7f32faeda1b1da6d8e2d5338c
#
_cell.length_a   1.000
_cell.length_b   1.000
_cell.length_c   1.000
_cell.angle_alpha   90.00
_cell.angle_beta   90.00
_cell.angle_gamma   90.00
#
_symmetry.space_group_name_H-M   'P 1'
#
loop_
_entity.id
_entity.type
_entity.pdbx_description
1 polymer ?
#
loop_
_entity_poly.entity_id
_entity_poly.type
_entity_poly.pdbx_seq_one_letter_code
_entity_poly.pdbx_strand_id
1 'polypeptide(L)'
;NAPFRRYKSWAHEGGVATPCIAWWPGQVPADKITQEVGHIIDFMPTFLELAGGQYPKEHKGEKILPVEGKSLLSVLKGGERDGHEQLAWEWSGNRALREDKWKLVWDKLEKRWALFDLEADRTETRNLASANPQRVTRMTRAWFAWAKKCGFNTGKLSGNPAFN
;
A
#
# COMPACT_ATOMS: atom_id res chain seq x y z
N ASN A 1 3.22 -14.67 11.89
CA ASN A 1 2.60 -14.18 10.63
C ASN A 1 2.38 -15.26 9.57
N ALA A 2 2.63 -16.52 9.93
CA ALA A 2 2.32 -17.61 9.01
C ALA A 2 0.84 -17.56 8.59
N PRO A 3 0.52 -17.83 7.30
CA PRO A 3 1.43 -18.35 6.27
C PRO A 3 2.21 -17.28 5.49
N PHE A 4 2.07 -16.00 5.80
CA PHE A 4 2.66 -14.90 5.04
C PHE A 4 4.18 -14.81 5.17
N ARG A 5 4.82 -14.40 4.07
CA ARG A 5 6.27 -14.24 4.02
C ARG A 5 6.74 -13.09 4.90
N ARG A 6 7.82 -13.30 5.66
CA ARG A 6 8.44 -12.31 6.54
C ARG A 6 7.53 -11.90 7.72
N TYR A 7 7.81 -10.76 8.35
CA TYR A 7 7.14 -10.23 9.55
C TYR A 7 7.36 -8.72 9.65
N LYS A 8 7.03 -8.10 10.79
CA LYS A 8 7.21 -6.65 11.02
C LYS A 8 8.56 -6.14 10.49
N SER A 9 8.58 -4.92 10.03
CA SER A 9 9.72 -4.23 9.39
C SER A 9 10.07 -4.70 7.97
N TRP A 10 9.30 -5.62 7.39
CA TRP A 10 9.42 -6.04 6.01
C TRP A 10 8.24 -5.52 5.18
N ALA A 11 8.48 -5.33 3.88
CA ALA A 11 7.44 -4.90 2.96
C ALA A 11 6.68 -6.06 2.28
N HIS A 12 7.02 -7.31 2.64
CA HIS A 12 6.25 -8.51 2.27
C HIS A 12 4.92 -8.57 3.02
N GLU A 13 3.99 -9.43 2.57
CA GLU A 13 2.67 -9.56 3.18
C GLU A 13 2.72 -9.80 4.70
N GLY A 14 3.65 -10.59 5.20
CA GLY A 14 3.81 -10.78 6.65
C GLY A 14 4.21 -9.53 7.43
N GLY A 15 4.66 -8.48 6.76
CA GLY A 15 4.99 -7.19 7.38
C GLY A 15 3.94 -6.10 7.17
N VAL A 16 3.14 -6.18 6.09
CA VAL A 16 2.19 -5.12 5.74
C VAL A 16 0.72 -5.55 5.80
N ALA A 17 0.41 -6.84 5.60
CA ALA A 17 -0.96 -7.32 5.68
C ALA A 17 -1.40 -7.47 7.14
N THR A 18 -2.19 -6.52 7.60
CA THR A 18 -2.75 -6.48 8.96
C THR A 18 -4.26 -6.63 8.90
N PRO A 19 -4.89 -7.51 9.70
CA PRO A 19 -6.33 -7.57 9.79
C PRO A 19 -6.89 -6.27 10.36
N CYS A 20 -8.04 -5.84 9.83
CA CYS A 20 -8.81 -4.72 10.34
C CYS A 20 -10.19 -5.22 10.74
N ILE A 21 -10.63 -4.88 11.94
CA ILE A 21 -11.97 -5.23 12.44
C ILE A 21 -12.72 -3.93 12.69
N ALA A 22 -13.90 -3.82 12.09
CA ALA A 22 -14.83 -2.72 12.36
C ALA A 22 -16.06 -3.26 13.07
N TRP A 23 -16.40 -2.62 14.18
CA TRP A 23 -17.59 -2.94 14.95
C TRP A 23 -18.42 -1.68 15.18
N TRP A 24 -19.63 -1.66 14.61
CA TRP A 24 -20.56 -0.55 14.73
C TRP A 24 -22.00 -1.06 14.56
N PRO A 25 -22.64 -1.49 15.66
CA PRO A 25 -23.97 -2.07 15.62
C PRO A 25 -24.99 -1.19 14.88
N GLY A 26 -25.76 -1.83 14.00
CA GLY A 26 -26.80 -1.15 13.21
C GLY A 26 -26.30 -0.35 11.99
N GLN A 27 -24.99 -0.22 11.81
CA GLN A 27 -24.40 0.51 10.68
C GLN A 27 -23.46 -0.40 9.84
N VAL A 28 -22.64 -1.21 10.51
CA VAL A 28 -21.77 -2.21 9.86
C VAL A 28 -22.46 -3.56 9.94
N PRO A 29 -22.66 -4.26 8.82
CA PRO A 29 -23.28 -5.59 8.82
C PRO A 29 -22.48 -6.57 9.68
N ALA A 30 -23.18 -7.37 10.49
CA ALA A 30 -22.56 -8.44 11.27
C ALA A 30 -22.07 -9.58 10.38
N ASP A 31 -21.07 -10.32 10.87
CA ASP A 31 -20.55 -11.56 10.26
C ASP A 31 -20.11 -11.40 8.79
N LYS A 32 -19.60 -10.23 8.41
CA LYS A 32 -19.08 -9.97 7.07
C LYS A 32 -17.56 -9.93 7.06
N ILE A 33 -16.99 -10.53 6.03
CA ILE A 33 -15.57 -10.44 5.71
C ILE A 33 -15.47 -9.86 4.30
N THR A 34 -14.62 -8.85 4.14
CA THR A 34 -14.27 -8.30 2.83
C THR A 34 -12.79 -8.51 2.53
N GLN A 35 -12.45 -8.68 1.27
CA GLN A 35 -11.08 -8.72 0.77
C GLN A 35 -10.64 -7.37 0.19
N GLU A 36 -11.43 -6.32 0.40
CA GLU A 36 -11.10 -4.97 -0.06
C GLU A 36 -9.77 -4.51 0.53
N VAL A 37 -8.96 -3.90 -0.33
CA VAL A 37 -7.64 -3.44 0.06
C VAL A 37 -7.74 -2.09 0.75
N GLY A 38 -7.44 -2.07 2.05
CA GLY A 38 -7.31 -0.84 2.84
C GLY A 38 -5.86 -0.49 3.14
N HIS A 39 -5.63 0.76 3.48
CA HIS A 39 -4.34 1.27 3.96
C HIS A 39 -4.57 2.18 5.18
N ILE A 40 -3.56 2.34 6.04
CA ILE A 40 -3.70 3.17 7.24
C ILE A 40 -4.05 4.64 6.92
N ILE A 41 -3.63 5.11 5.71
CA ILE A 41 -3.98 6.47 5.26
C ILE A 41 -5.49 6.67 5.03
N ASP A 42 -6.25 5.58 4.91
CA ASP A 42 -7.70 5.59 4.65
C ASP A 42 -8.52 5.91 5.91
N PHE A 43 -7.94 5.75 7.09
CA PHE A 43 -8.66 6.03 8.33
C PHE A 43 -9.01 7.50 8.49
N MET A 44 -8.09 8.41 8.16
CA MET A 44 -8.37 9.84 8.26
C MET A 44 -9.59 10.27 7.42
N PRO A 45 -9.64 10.01 6.10
CA PRO A 45 -10.82 10.37 5.30
C PRO A 45 -12.08 9.62 5.74
N THR A 46 -11.98 8.40 6.25
CA THR A 46 -13.12 7.67 6.81
C THR A 46 -13.70 8.37 8.03
N PHE A 47 -12.86 8.79 8.97
CA PHE A 47 -13.33 9.52 10.15
C PHE A 47 -13.85 10.91 9.83
N LEU A 48 -13.27 11.61 8.86
CA LEU A 48 -13.79 12.90 8.39
C LEU A 48 -15.17 12.75 7.78
N GLU A 49 -15.38 11.75 6.92
CA GLU A 49 -16.68 11.47 6.33
C GLU A 49 -17.73 11.12 7.40
N LEU A 50 -17.38 10.29 8.38
CA LEU A 50 -18.24 9.94 9.51
C LEU A 50 -18.63 11.16 10.35
N ALA A 51 -17.72 12.10 10.54
CA ALA A 51 -17.94 13.31 11.31
C ALA A 51 -18.63 14.43 10.49
N GLY A 52 -18.90 14.24 9.20
CA GLY A 52 -19.38 15.30 8.31
C GLY A 52 -18.35 16.42 8.13
N GLY A 53 -17.07 16.14 8.39
CA GLY A 53 -15.97 17.08 8.31
C GLY A 53 -15.33 17.14 6.94
N GLN A 54 -14.53 18.19 6.73
CA GLN A 54 -13.71 18.33 5.52
C GLN A 54 -12.25 18.51 5.90
N TYR A 55 -11.37 17.90 5.12
CA TYR A 55 -9.93 18.11 5.30
C TYR A 55 -9.57 19.53 4.83
N PRO A 56 -8.92 20.35 5.67
CA PRO A 56 -8.61 21.73 5.31
C PRO A 56 -7.50 21.77 4.23
N LYS A 57 -7.55 22.79 3.37
CA LYS A 57 -6.50 23.04 2.38
C LYS A 57 -5.33 23.85 2.95
N GLU A 58 -5.58 24.56 4.03
CA GLU A 58 -4.63 25.46 4.69
C GLU A 58 -4.77 25.35 6.21
N HIS A 59 -3.69 25.55 6.93
CA HIS A 59 -3.67 25.70 8.38
C HIS A 59 -2.76 26.89 8.76
N LYS A 60 -3.30 27.87 9.49
CA LYS A 60 -2.60 29.10 9.90
C LYS A 60 -1.92 29.84 8.74
N GLY A 61 -2.59 29.90 7.57
CA GLY A 61 -2.07 30.58 6.38
C GLY A 61 -1.11 29.76 5.53
N GLU A 62 -0.72 28.56 5.97
CA GLU A 62 0.18 27.67 5.23
C GLU A 62 -0.61 26.56 4.52
N LYS A 63 -0.24 26.28 3.28
CA LYS A 63 -0.81 25.15 2.53
C LYS A 63 -0.38 23.83 3.16
N ILE A 64 -1.31 22.91 3.33
CA ILE A 64 -1.05 21.57 3.83
C ILE A 64 -1.14 20.53 2.71
N LEU A 65 -0.46 19.41 2.93
CA LEU A 65 -0.51 18.30 1.97
C LEU A 65 -1.93 17.72 1.89
N PRO A 66 -2.41 17.39 0.70
CA PRO A 66 -3.74 16.80 0.54
C PRO A 66 -3.81 15.42 1.18
N VAL A 67 -5.02 15.00 1.56
CA VAL A 67 -5.28 13.61 1.95
C VAL A 67 -5.11 12.71 0.74
N GLU A 68 -4.28 11.67 0.88
CA GLU A 68 -4.06 10.65 -0.16
C GLU A 68 -4.92 9.39 0.05
N GLY A 69 -5.41 9.19 1.27
CA GLY A 69 -6.30 8.08 1.61
C GLY A 69 -7.69 8.23 0.99
N LYS A 70 -8.38 7.12 0.88
CA LYS A 70 -9.76 7.01 0.40
C LYS A 70 -10.63 6.43 1.51
N SER A 71 -11.81 7.00 1.74
CA SER A 71 -12.70 6.52 2.81
C SER A 71 -13.07 5.04 2.65
N LEU A 72 -13.09 4.33 3.76
CA LEU A 72 -13.55 2.95 3.87
C LEU A 72 -15.04 2.85 4.20
N LEU A 73 -15.74 3.97 4.39
CA LEU A 73 -17.09 3.96 4.94
C LEU A 73 -18.09 3.15 4.10
N SER A 74 -18.03 3.26 2.77
CA SER A 74 -18.88 2.46 1.88
C SER A 74 -18.63 0.97 2.07
N VAL A 75 -17.37 0.54 2.07
CA VAL A 75 -16.97 -0.87 2.30
C VAL A 75 -17.41 -1.36 3.67
N LEU A 76 -17.24 -0.56 4.71
CA LEU A 76 -17.68 -0.89 6.08
C LEU A 76 -19.20 -1.09 6.16
N LYS A 77 -19.97 -0.39 5.35
CA LYS A 77 -21.43 -0.54 5.25
C LYS A 77 -21.88 -1.65 4.28
N GLY A 78 -20.93 -2.43 3.75
CA GLY A 78 -21.21 -3.57 2.85
C GLY A 78 -21.33 -3.19 1.37
N GLY A 79 -20.95 -1.97 1.00
CA GLY A 79 -20.84 -1.50 -0.39
C GLY A 79 -19.44 -1.67 -0.97
N GLU A 80 -19.18 -0.99 -2.07
CA GLU A 80 -17.91 -0.98 -2.81
C GLU A 80 -17.32 0.43 -2.82
N ARG A 81 -16.02 0.54 -3.15
CA ARG A 81 -15.34 1.80 -3.40
C ARG A 81 -14.35 1.66 -4.55
N ASP A 82 -13.94 2.77 -5.12
CA ASP A 82 -12.76 2.82 -5.98
C ASP A 82 -11.51 2.60 -5.11
N GLY A 83 -10.84 1.48 -5.30
CA GLY A 83 -9.60 1.15 -4.61
C GLY A 83 -8.46 2.13 -4.94
N HIS A 84 -7.32 1.95 -4.29
CA HIS A 84 -6.10 2.67 -4.66
C HIS A 84 -5.51 2.12 -5.95
N GLU A 85 -5.16 3.00 -6.90
CA GLU A 85 -4.42 2.59 -8.10
C GLU A 85 -3.03 2.04 -7.74
N GLN A 86 -2.39 2.68 -6.75
CA GLN A 86 -1.08 2.29 -6.25
C GLN A 86 -1.01 2.50 -4.73
N LEU A 87 -0.37 1.55 -4.06
CA LEU A 87 0.05 1.68 -2.66
C LEU A 87 1.53 1.39 -2.57
N ALA A 88 2.28 2.23 -1.88
CA ALA A 88 3.72 2.09 -1.76
C ALA A 88 4.17 2.14 -0.31
N TRP A 89 5.23 1.43 -0.01
CA TRP A 89 5.84 1.33 1.32
C TRP A 89 7.35 1.48 1.24
N GLU A 90 7.89 2.10 2.27
CA GLU A 90 9.30 2.09 2.61
C GLU A 90 9.44 1.93 4.12
N TRP A 91 10.27 1.02 4.55
CA TRP A 91 10.65 0.90 5.94
C TRP A 91 12.03 0.26 6.07
N SER A 92 12.97 0.99 6.68
CA SER A 92 14.30 0.46 7.02
C SER A 92 15.02 -0.18 5.82
N GLY A 93 14.85 0.38 4.60
CA GLY A 93 15.45 -0.11 3.36
C GLY A 93 14.67 -1.21 2.64
N ASN A 94 13.58 -1.71 3.22
CA ASN A 94 12.62 -2.57 2.53
C ASN A 94 11.60 -1.70 1.80
N ARG A 95 11.20 -2.09 0.61
CA ARG A 95 10.32 -1.29 -0.26
C ARG A 95 9.27 -2.18 -0.90
N ALA A 96 8.09 -1.65 -1.14
CA ALA A 96 7.10 -2.30 -1.98
C ALA A 96 6.24 -1.29 -2.72
N LEU A 97 5.71 -1.74 -3.86
CA LEU A 97 4.63 -1.10 -4.59
C LEU A 97 3.60 -2.16 -4.93
N ARG A 98 2.35 -1.89 -4.63
CA ARG A 98 1.21 -2.69 -5.05
C ARG A 98 0.39 -1.93 -6.08
N GLU A 99 0.02 -2.60 -7.17
CA GLU A 99 -0.94 -2.16 -8.17
C GLU A 99 -1.90 -3.32 -8.40
N ASP A 100 -3.15 -3.14 -7.99
CA ASP A 100 -4.16 -4.19 -8.08
C ASP A 100 -3.64 -5.50 -7.41
N LYS A 101 -3.58 -6.60 -8.13
CA LYS A 101 -3.05 -7.88 -7.68
C LYS A 101 -1.53 -7.98 -7.70
N TRP A 102 -0.84 -7.10 -8.40
CA TRP A 102 0.61 -7.15 -8.55
C TRP A 102 1.31 -6.43 -7.41
N LYS A 103 2.28 -7.10 -6.81
CA LYS A 103 3.12 -6.52 -5.77
C LYS A 103 4.60 -6.69 -6.11
N LEU A 104 5.30 -5.58 -6.19
CA LEU A 104 6.74 -5.50 -6.36
C LEU A 104 7.36 -5.25 -4.99
N VAL A 105 8.35 -6.06 -4.59
CA VAL A 105 9.02 -5.96 -3.30
C VAL A 105 10.53 -5.90 -3.48
N TRP A 106 11.18 -4.95 -2.83
CA TRP A 106 12.63 -4.91 -2.65
C TRP A 106 12.97 -5.43 -1.27
N ASP A 107 13.67 -6.55 -1.22
CA ASP A 107 14.23 -7.10 0.01
C ASP A 107 15.66 -6.57 0.20
N LYS A 108 15.90 -5.86 1.30
CA LYS A 108 17.20 -5.24 1.59
C LYS A 108 18.34 -6.25 1.78
N LEU A 109 18.03 -7.48 2.15
CA LEU A 109 19.04 -8.55 2.31
C LEU A 109 19.34 -9.20 0.96
N GLU A 110 18.31 -9.46 0.16
CA GLU A 110 18.47 -10.05 -1.16
C GLU A 110 18.95 -9.03 -2.20
N LYS A 111 18.81 -7.74 -1.92
CA LYS A 111 19.20 -6.60 -2.78
C LYS A 111 18.68 -6.73 -4.22
N ARG A 112 17.46 -7.19 -4.36
CA ARG A 112 16.79 -7.37 -5.65
C ARG A 112 15.29 -7.13 -5.54
N TRP A 113 14.70 -6.79 -6.68
CA TRP A 113 13.26 -6.72 -6.82
C TRP A 113 12.67 -8.12 -7.06
N ALA A 114 11.57 -8.42 -6.39
CA ALA A 114 10.75 -9.60 -6.61
C ALA A 114 9.33 -9.16 -6.94
N LEU A 115 8.65 -9.85 -7.85
CA LEU A 115 7.30 -9.56 -8.30
C LEU A 115 6.37 -10.72 -7.95
N PHE A 116 5.23 -10.43 -7.39
CA PHE A 116 4.24 -11.41 -6.97
C PHE A 116 2.85 -11.07 -7.52
N ASP A 117 2.06 -12.10 -7.82
CA ASP A 117 0.62 -12.00 -8.08
C ASP A 117 -0.12 -12.41 -6.81
N LEU A 118 -0.65 -11.44 -6.06
CA LEU A 118 -1.28 -11.68 -4.75
C LEU A 118 -2.64 -12.38 -4.83
N GLU A 119 -3.28 -12.46 -5.99
CA GLU A 119 -4.49 -13.28 -6.16
C GLU A 119 -4.13 -14.77 -6.21
N ALA A 120 -3.05 -15.10 -6.95
CA ALA A 120 -2.61 -16.48 -7.11
C ALA A 120 -1.66 -16.94 -6.01
N ASP A 121 -0.89 -16.04 -5.40
CA ASP A 121 0.17 -16.33 -4.43
C ASP A 121 0.28 -15.23 -3.37
N ARG A 122 -0.67 -15.16 -2.47
CA ARG A 122 -0.66 -14.19 -1.36
C ARG A 122 0.46 -14.45 -0.34
N THR A 123 1.09 -15.61 -0.39
CA THR A 123 2.21 -15.97 0.49
C THR A 123 3.58 -15.58 -0.07
N GLU A 124 3.62 -15.02 -1.29
CA GLU A 124 4.82 -14.48 -1.94
C GLU A 124 5.94 -15.53 -2.09
N THR A 125 5.55 -16.75 -2.48
CA THR A 125 6.48 -17.88 -2.66
C THR A 125 7.07 -17.95 -4.06
N ARG A 126 6.31 -17.47 -5.08
CA ARG A 126 6.68 -17.54 -6.48
C ARG A 126 7.08 -16.19 -7.05
N ASN A 127 8.39 -15.95 -7.15
CA ASN A 127 8.88 -14.72 -7.77
C ASN A 127 8.71 -14.75 -9.29
N LEU A 128 7.90 -13.83 -9.84
CA LEU A 128 7.59 -13.70 -11.25
C LEU A 128 8.40 -12.60 -11.96
N ALA A 129 9.43 -12.03 -11.33
CA ALA A 129 10.17 -10.89 -11.86
C ALA A 129 10.85 -11.21 -13.20
N SER A 130 11.49 -12.37 -13.33
CA SER A 130 12.17 -12.77 -14.56
C SER A 130 11.22 -12.99 -15.74
N ALA A 131 9.99 -13.43 -15.47
CA ALA A 131 8.96 -13.63 -16.50
C ALA A 131 8.25 -12.30 -16.89
N ASN A 132 8.42 -11.22 -16.10
CA ASN A 132 7.71 -9.94 -16.30
C ASN A 132 8.65 -8.73 -16.21
N PRO A 133 9.76 -8.67 -16.97
CA PRO A 133 10.78 -7.62 -16.79
C PRO A 133 10.26 -6.21 -17.07
N GLN A 134 9.35 -6.05 -18.04
CA GLN A 134 8.75 -4.76 -18.35
C GLN A 134 7.89 -4.23 -17.20
N ARG A 135 7.11 -5.11 -16.54
CA ARG A 135 6.30 -4.77 -15.37
C ARG A 135 7.19 -4.37 -14.20
N VAL A 136 8.24 -5.15 -13.92
CA VAL A 136 9.23 -4.81 -12.88
C VAL A 136 9.81 -3.43 -13.12
N THR A 137 10.27 -3.13 -14.34
CA THR A 137 10.83 -1.81 -14.69
C THR A 137 9.82 -0.69 -14.46
N ARG A 138 8.57 -0.85 -14.92
CA ARG A 138 7.52 0.15 -14.77
C ARG A 138 7.19 0.39 -13.29
N MET A 139 6.96 -0.66 -12.53
CA MET A 139 6.61 -0.57 -11.11
C MET A 139 7.78 -0.03 -10.27
N THR A 140 9.02 -0.37 -10.61
CA THR A 140 10.20 0.20 -9.97
C THR A 140 10.26 1.72 -10.17
N ARG A 141 10.04 2.20 -11.41
CA ARG A 141 9.98 3.64 -11.70
C ARG A 141 8.86 4.33 -10.92
N ALA A 142 7.68 3.71 -10.83
CA ALA A 142 6.56 4.23 -10.07
C ALA A 142 6.90 4.35 -8.57
N TRP A 143 7.54 3.33 -7.98
CA TRP A 143 7.99 3.40 -6.58
C TRP A 143 8.99 4.55 -6.37
N PHE A 144 9.98 4.72 -7.24
CA PHE A 144 10.96 5.81 -7.13
C PHE A 144 10.32 7.19 -7.30
N ALA A 145 9.32 7.33 -8.17
CA ALA A 145 8.55 8.57 -8.31
C ALA A 145 7.78 8.91 -7.03
N TRP A 146 7.09 7.93 -6.45
CA TRP A 146 6.43 8.07 -5.15
C TRP A 146 7.41 8.43 -4.03
N ALA A 147 8.53 7.73 -3.92
CA ALA A 147 9.55 7.98 -2.91
C ALA A 147 10.09 9.41 -2.99
N LYS A 148 10.35 9.90 -4.22
CA LYS A 148 10.77 11.29 -4.44
C LYS A 148 9.69 12.29 -3.99
N LYS A 149 8.41 12.02 -4.30
CA LYS A 149 7.27 12.84 -3.84
C LYS A 149 7.21 12.90 -2.32
N CYS A 150 7.54 11.81 -1.63
CA CYS A 150 7.60 11.72 -0.17
C CYS A 150 8.89 12.31 0.44
N GLY A 151 9.77 12.91 -0.35
CA GLY A 151 11.00 13.53 0.12
C GLY A 151 12.16 12.57 0.39
N PHE A 152 12.08 11.31 -0.04
CA PHE A 152 13.21 10.39 0.06
C PHE A 152 14.34 10.77 -0.87
N ASN A 153 15.58 10.74 -0.37
CA ASN A 153 16.77 10.86 -1.21
C ASN A 153 16.98 9.55 -1.99
N THR A 154 16.44 9.51 -3.20
CA THR A 154 16.48 8.32 -4.06
C THR A 154 17.76 8.18 -4.86
N GLY A 155 18.63 9.21 -4.89
CA GLY A 155 19.79 9.29 -5.79
C GLY A 155 20.86 8.21 -5.58
N LYS A 156 20.93 7.61 -4.39
CA LYS A 156 21.94 6.57 -4.07
C LYS A 156 21.32 5.23 -3.66
N LEU A 157 20.03 5.04 -3.92
CA LEU A 157 19.35 3.80 -3.54
C LEU A 157 19.63 2.70 -4.56
N SER A 158 20.06 1.54 -4.09
CA SER A 158 20.21 0.33 -4.91
C SER A 158 18.88 -0.01 -5.62
N GLY A 159 18.96 -0.56 -6.82
CA GLY A 159 17.78 -0.91 -7.61
C GLY A 159 17.06 0.29 -8.23
N ASN A 160 17.69 1.47 -8.25
CA ASN A 160 17.19 2.64 -8.97
C ASN A 160 17.49 2.49 -10.46
N PRO A 161 16.48 2.49 -11.35
CA PRO A 161 16.68 2.32 -12.80
C PRO A 161 17.44 3.48 -13.47
N ALA A 162 17.62 4.62 -12.78
CA ALA A 162 18.43 5.74 -13.30
C ALA A 162 19.94 5.52 -13.14
N PHE A 163 20.38 4.47 -12.43
CA PHE A 163 21.79 4.18 -12.15
C PHE A 163 22.22 2.75 -12.54
N ASN A 164 21.39 2.04 -13.31
CA ASN A 164 21.70 0.72 -13.90
C ASN A 164 21.98 0.86 -15.39
#